data_cc9c9023c78f6f23eca92082d54b2ab9
#
_entry.id   cc9c9023c78f6f23eca92082d54b2ab9
#
_cell.length_a   1.000
_cell.length_b   1.000
_cell.length_c   1.000
_cell.angle_alpha   90.00
_cell.angle_beta   90.00
_cell.angle_gamma   90.00
#
_symmetry.space_group_name_H-M   'P 1'
#
loop_
_entity.id
_entity.type
_entity.pdbx_description
1 polymer ?
#
loop_
_entity_poly.entity_id
_entity_poly.type
_entity_poly.pdbx_seq_one_letter_code
_entity_poly.pdbx_strand_id
1 'polypeptide(L)'
;MALSWMLLALGASTVAGTAAGATPKPDLIVTGTKPDRLFIIDASTRSVRAEHRVPGAEGQIFTIIISPDQRTAYLLVDRMERIVGIDVRSGREVFRADLSTPQERVKCFFAMTISPDGKELIVYELPTKLEPSEYVVEDPRFAVFATDAGLSAKAVRSFTAPRRVHTLLARPDGRSFYAIGFDLYEYDVRSGKLLGTRGIQHWQIPDHTTPDLLAFWPVTEPTGIFTSPVTTEVKRGSESVPTTALMVLDLKSGDLAYHDFEPLSALIFSTVLSPDKHHAYGVYTTLTSIDTVAYRLERRIPLDHTFYDINVSSDGREIYLGGTNCDVAFYDAATLEKKAILKLPGCSDQVLSTLRVIHDR
;
A
#
# COMPACT_ATOMS: atom_id res chain seq x y z
N MET A 1 43.02 50.19 55.14
CA MET A 1 41.56 50.09 55.22
C MET A 1 41.07 49.64 53.90
N ALA A 2 40.74 48.35 53.77
CA ALA A 2 40.23 47.70 52.54
C ALA A 2 38.88 47.06 52.89
N LEU A 3 37.79 47.56 52.34
CA LEU A 3 36.48 46.97 52.51
C LEU A 3 36.28 45.88 51.41
N SER A 4 36.10 44.61 51.87
CA SER A 4 35.65 43.50 51.03
C SER A 4 34.14 43.53 50.88
N TRP A 5 33.66 43.45 49.61
CA TRP A 5 32.26 43.24 49.30
C TRP A 5 32.09 41.76 48.92
N MET A 6 31.24 41.09 49.68
CA MET A 6 30.86 39.70 49.47
C MET A 6 29.59 39.69 48.65
N LEU A 7 29.65 39.20 47.39
CA LEU A 7 28.48 38.96 46.52
C LEU A 7 27.91 37.57 46.81
N LEU A 8 26.68 37.53 47.31
CA LEU A 8 25.88 36.30 47.38
C LEU A 8 25.26 36.05 45.95
N ALA A 9 25.64 34.95 45.34
CA ALA A 9 24.98 34.44 44.15
C ALA A 9 23.80 33.52 44.56
N LEU A 10 22.56 33.98 44.32
CA LEU A 10 21.38 33.11 44.38
C LEU A 10 21.36 32.23 43.15
N GLY A 11 21.57 30.94 43.32
CA GLY A 11 21.38 29.92 42.29
C GLY A 11 19.89 29.65 42.07
N ALA A 12 19.34 30.07 40.94
CA ALA A 12 18.02 29.66 40.49
C ALA A 12 18.12 28.26 39.85
N SER A 13 17.67 27.23 40.57
CA SER A 13 17.51 25.90 40.02
C SER A 13 16.30 25.84 39.09
N THR A 14 16.53 25.89 37.79
CA THR A 14 15.48 25.59 36.80
C THR A 14 15.21 24.07 36.80
N VAL A 15 14.08 23.67 37.34
CA VAL A 15 13.54 22.32 37.17
C VAL A 15 13.09 22.22 35.72
N ALA A 16 13.89 21.50 34.90
CA ALA A 16 13.48 21.13 33.57
C ALA A 16 12.35 20.10 33.72
N GLY A 17 11.12 20.53 33.53
CA GLY A 17 9.98 19.66 33.42
C GLY A 17 10.16 18.81 32.15
N THR A 18 10.43 17.50 32.30
CA THR A 18 10.30 16.55 31.22
C THR A 18 8.84 16.57 30.77
N ALA A 19 8.59 17.12 29.59
CA ALA A 19 7.31 16.93 28.90
C ALA A 19 7.11 15.42 28.78
N ALA A 20 6.12 14.87 29.48
CA ALA A 20 5.68 13.51 29.28
C ALA A 20 5.22 13.41 27.84
N GLY A 21 6.03 12.81 26.98
CA GLY A 21 5.66 12.53 25.60
C GLY A 21 4.36 11.72 25.62
N ALA A 22 3.36 12.16 24.88
CA ALA A 22 2.13 11.41 24.72
C ALA A 22 2.50 9.99 24.28
N THR A 23 2.02 8.99 25.00
CA THR A 23 2.23 7.58 24.62
C THR A 23 1.75 7.41 23.18
N PRO A 24 2.56 6.86 22.28
CA PRO A 24 2.13 6.65 20.90
C PRO A 24 0.83 5.86 20.93
N LYS A 25 -0.17 6.29 20.16
CA LYS A 25 -1.41 5.56 20.04
C LYS A 25 -1.13 4.20 19.40
N PRO A 26 -1.82 3.12 19.83
CA PRO A 26 -1.58 1.81 19.29
C PRO A 26 -1.97 1.75 17.80
N ASP A 27 -1.18 1.00 17.04
CA ASP A 27 -1.50 0.68 15.66
C ASP A 27 -2.71 -0.27 15.61
N LEU A 28 -3.60 0.01 14.66
CA LEU A 28 -4.65 -0.91 14.26
C LEU A 28 -4.34 -1.44 12.86
N ILE A 29 -4.44 -2.75 12.70
CA ILE A 29 -4.29 -3.40 11.40
C ILE A 29 -5.67 -3.61 10.82
N VAL A 30 -5.86 -3.16 9.57
CA VAL A 30 -7.07 -3.35 8.79
C VAL A 30 -6.77 -4.33 7.66
N THR A 31 -7.48 -5.45 7.62
CA THR A 31 -7.31 -6.47 6.58
C THR A 31 -8.64 -7.13 6.22
N GLY A 32 -8.75 -7.59 4.99
CA GLY A 32 -9.92 -8.29 4.49
C GLY A 32 -9.67 -9.78 4.31
N THR A 33 -10.71 -10.60 4.53
CA THR A 33 -10.64 -12.03 4.31
C THR A 33 -11.83 -12.52 3.49
N LYS A 34 -11.66 -13.64 2.82
CA LYS A 34 -12.77 -14.35 2.21
C LYS A 34 -13.76 -14.83 3.29
N PRO A 35 -15.05 -14.91 2.99
CA PRO A 35 -15.66 -14.42 1.74
C PRO A 35 -15.93 -12.90 1.76
N ASP A 36 -16.17 -12.26 2.94
CA ASP A 36 -16.75 -10.93 3.05
C ASP A 36 -16.42 -10.23 4.37
N ARG A 37 -15.28 -10.53 5.00
CA ARG A 37 -14.93 -10.02 6.33
C ARG A 37 -13.85 -8.96 6.27
N LEU A 38 -14.08 -7.87 6.98
CA LEU A 38 -13.09 -6.83 7.27
C LEU A 38 -12.77 -6.91 8.77
N PHE A 39 -11.50 -7.14 9.08
CA PHE A 39 -11.01 -7.21 10.46
C PHE A 39 -10.27 -5.93 10.83
N ILE A 40 -10.53 -5.47 12.04
CA ILE A 40 -9.77 -4.43 12.72
C ILE A 40 -9.06 -5.09 13.89
N ILE A 41 -7.73 -5.08 13.87
CA ILE A 41 -6.90 -5.82 14.82
C ILE A 41 -6.09 -4.80 15.61
N ASP A 42 -6.09 -4.92 16.91
CA ASP A 42 -5.19 -4.18 17.79
C ASP A 42 -3.82 -4.85 17.76
N ALA A 43 -2.81 -4.15 17.20
CA ALA A 43 -1.47 -4.70 17.05
C ALA A 43 -0.77 -4.90 18.39
N SER A 44 -1.05 -4.06 19.40
CA SER A 44 -0.40 -4.12 20.71
C SER A 44 -0.87 -5.32 21.54
N THR A 45 -2.18 -5.61 21.50
CA THR A 45 -2.78 -6.74 22.20
C THR A 45 -2.86 -8.00 21.34
N ARG A 46 -2.57 -7.87 20.02
CA ARG A 46 -2.66 -8.96 19.04
C ARG A 46 -4.01 -9.66 19.07
N SER A 47 -5.07 -8.86 19.08
CA SER A 47 -6.44 -9.34 19.17
C SER A 47 -7.36 -8.67 18.18
N VAL A 48 -8.40 -9.38 17.74
CA VAL A 48 -9.46 -8.81 16.91
C VAL A 48 -10.28 -7.84 17.76
N ARG A 49 -10.25 -6.56 17.38
CA ARG A 49 -11.02 -5.49 18.00
C ARG A 49 -12.43 -5.37 17.41
N ALA A 50 -12.54 -5.57 16.10
CA ALA A 50 -13.82 -5.59 15.41
C ALA A 50 -13.75 -6.49 14.17
N GLU A 51 -14.90 -7.05 13.84
CA GLU A 51 -15.16 -7.83 12.63
C GLU A 51 -16.40 -7.26 11.97
N HIS A 52 -16.27 -6.83 10.71
CA HIS A 52 -17.36 -6.25 9.94
C HIS A 52 -17.65 -7.10 8.72
N ARG A 53 -18.94 -7.34 8.47
CA ARG A 53 -19.36 -7.92 7.20
C ARG A 53 -19.39 -6.83 6.13
N VAL A 54 -18.78 -7.12 4.96
CA VAL A 54 -18.74 -6.19 3.83
C VAL A 54 -19.89 -6.51 2.88
N PRO A 55 -20.88 -5.61 2.74
CA PRO A 55 -22.02 -5.82 1.86
C PRO A 55 -21.60 -5.98 0.39
N GLY A 56 -22.14 -6.99 -0.28
CA GLY A 56 -21.84 -7.23 -1.71
C GLY A 56 -20.44 -7.75 -2.01
N ALA A 57 -19.65 -8.12 -1.00
CA ALA A 57 -18.38 -8.80 -1.20
C ALA A 57 -18.61 -10.29 -1.47
N GLU A 58 -19.15 -10.61 -2.63
CA GLU A 58 -19.36 -12.01 -3.02
C GLU A 58 -18.01 -12.66 -3.36
N GLY A 59 -17.48 -13.43 -2.42
CA GLY A 59 -16.33 -14.29 -2.59
C GLY A 59 -14.99 -13.72 -2.12
N GLN A 60 -14.70 -12.42 -2.25
CA GLN A 60 -13.46 -11.85 -1.70
C GLN A 60 -13.40 -10.31 -1.71
N ILE A 61 -12.52 -9.78 -0.88
CA ILE A 61 -12.04 -8.39 -0.91
C ILE A 61 -10.71 -8.38 -1.67
N PHE A 62 -10.61 -7.53 -2.71
CA PHE A 62 -9.43 -7.52 -3.60
C PHE A 62 -8.37 -6.52 -3.20
N THR A 63 -8.77 -5.32 -2.79
CA THR A 63 -7.84 -4.29 -2.29
C THR A 63 -8.52 -3.39 -1.29
N ILE A 64 -7.74 -2.78 -0.42
CA ILE A 64 -8.20 -1.86 0.63
C ILE A 64 -7.42 -0.57 0.52
N ILE A 65 -8.15 0.56 0.50
CA ILE A 65 -7.56 1.90 0.63
C ILE A 65 -8.22 2.57 1.81
N ILE A 66 -7.40 3.16 2.68
CA ILE A 66 -7.89 3.89 3.85
C ILE A 66 -7.98 5.38 3.51
N SER A 67 -9.08 6.03 3.91
CA SER A 67 -9.22 7.48 3.82
C SER A 67 -8.14 8.20 4.65
N PRO A 68 -7.67 9.39 4.24
CA PRO A 68 -6.62 10.12 4.96
C PRO A 68 -6.98 10.44 6.42
N ASP A 69 -8.26 10.57 6.73
CA ASP A 69 -8.74 10.72 8.10
C ASP A 69 -8.86 9.39 8.87
N GLN A 70 -8.52 8.27 8.24
CA GLN A 70 -8.52 6.90 8.78
C GLN A 70 -9.89 6.41 9.29
N ARG A 71 -10.98 6.98 8.77
CA ARG A 71 -12.34 6.61 9.18
C ARG A 71 -13.01 5.62 8.25
N THR A 72 -12.66 5.67 6.97
CA THR A 72 -13.30 4.84 5.95
C THR A 72 -12.28 3.94 5.27
N ALA A 73 -12.60 2.65 5.20
CA ALA A 73 -11.92 1.69 4.36
C ALA A 73 -12.72 1.54 3.05
N TYR A 74 -12.11 1.88 1.92
CA TYR A 74 -12.66 1.64 0.59
C TYR A 74 -12.17 0.29 0.08
N LEU A 75 -13.09 -0.58 -0.25
CA LEU A 75 -12.86 -1.99 -0.56
C LEU A 75 -13.30 -2.28 -1.98
N LEU A 76 -12.43 -2.85 -2.79
CA LEU A 76 -12.80 -3.39 -4.08
C LEU A 76 -13.36 -4.80 -3.89
N VAL A 77 -14.59 -5.03 -4.33
CA VAL A 77 -15.35 -6.26 -4.08
C VAL A 77 -16.12 -6.71 -5.33
N ASP A 78 -16.97 -7.72 -5.20
CA ASP A 78 -17.89 -8.20 -6.23
C ASP A 78 -17.18 -8.43 -7.58
N ARG A 79 -16.19 -9.34 -7.57
CA ARG A 79 -15.41 -9.68 -8.79
C ARG A 79 -14.73 -8.46 -9.43
N MET A 80 -14.37 -7.46 -8.62
CA MET A 80 -13.76 -6.19 -9.05
C MET A 80 -14.72 -5.26 -9.81
N GLU A 81 -16.02 -5.40 -9.60
CA GLU A 81 -17.06 -4.59 -10.27
C GLU A 81 -17.74 -3.58 -9.32
N ARG A 82 -17.36 -3.56 -8.03
CA ARG A 82 -17.94 -2.68 -7.02
C ARG A 82 -16.91 -2.16 -6.04
N ILE A 83 -17.10 -0.93 -5.60
CA ILE A 83 -16.34 -0.35 -4.48
C ILE A 83 -17.31 -0.05 -3.36
N VAL A 84 -16.96 -0.51 -2.15
CA VAL A 84 -17.73 -0.27 -0.92
C VAL A 84 -16.85 0.48 0.07
N GLY A 85 -17.37 1.56 0.65
CA GLY A 85 -16.73 2.28 1.75
C GLY A 85 -17.37 1.88 3.08
N ILE A 86 -16.56 1.35 3.99
CA ILE A 86 -16.97 0.94 5.34
C ILE A 86 -16.36 1.88 6.37
N ASP A 87 -17.20 2.44 7.23
CA ASP A 87 -16.73 3.13 8.44
C ASP A 87 -16.02 2.12 9.35
N VAL A 88 -14.75 2.32 9.58
CA VAL A 88 -13.86 1.36 10.26
C VAL A 88 -14.32 1.04 11.69
N ARG A 89 -14.94 2.01 12.37
CA ARG A 89 -15.35 1.84 13.76
C ARG A 89 -16.71 1.14 13.89
N SER A 90 -17.68 1.61 13.11
CA SER A 90 -19.07 1.12 13.23
C SER A 90 -19.40 -0.05 12.31
N GLY A 91 -18.57 -0.33 11.29
CA GLY A 91 -18.86 -1.30 10.25
C GLY A 91 -19.97 -0.88 9.29
N ARG A 92 -20.47 0.36 9.41
CA ARG A 92 -21.53 0.87 8.56
C ARG A 92 -21.01 1.16 7.16
N GLU A 93 -21.76 0.73 6.15
CA GLU A 93 -21.51 1.14 4.77
C GLU A 93 -21.84 2.63 4.60
N VAL A 94 -20.88 3.41 4.12
CA VAL A 94 -21.02 4.87 3.94
C VAL A 94 -20.84 5.29 2.47
N PHE A 95 -20.32 4.39 1.65
CA PHE A 95 -20.10 4.64 0.22
C PHE A 95 -20.32 3.36 -0.58
N ARG A 96 -20.91 3.51 -1.78
CA ARG A 96 -20.99 2.43 -2.78
C ARG A 96 -20.95 2.99 -4.19
N ALA A 97 -20.09 2.40 -5.02
CA ALA A 97 -20.05 2.62 -6.46
C ALA A 97 -20.15 1.27 -7.17
N ASP A 98 -21.26 1.02 -7.83
CA ASP A 98 -21.42 -0.06 -8.82
C ASP A 98 -20.83 0.44 -10.13
N LEU A 99 -19.74 -0.22 -10.58
CA LEU A 99 -19.00 0.19 -11.78
C LEU A 99 -19.72 -0.25 -13.05
N SER A 100 -20.29 -1.46 -13.03
CA SER A 100 -21.03 -2.03 -14.15
C SER A 100 -22.46 -1.50 -14.26
N THR A 101 -22.99 -1.53 -15.49
CA THR A 101 -24.40 -1.24 -15.82
C THR A 101 -24.99 -2.42 -16.60
N PRO A 102 -26.31 -2.43 -16.90
CA PRO A 102 -26.88 -3.47 -17.76
C PRO A 102 -26.28 -3.54 -19.17
N GLN A 103 -25.71 -2.43 -19.67
CA GLN A 103 -25.16 -2.33 -21.01
C GLN A 103 -23.64 -2.38 -21.05
N GLU A 104 -22.97 -2.23 -19.92
CA GLU A 104 -21.51 -2.16 -19.83
C GLU A 104 -21.01 -2.89 -18.59
N ARG A 105 -20.17 -3.89 -18.78
CA ARG A 105 -19.42 -4.50 -17.69
C ARG A 105 -18.12 -3.76 -17.48
N VAL A 106 -17.85 -3.34 -16.25
CA VAL A 106 -16.64 -2.60 -15.90
C VAL A 106 -15.93 -3.28 -14.73
N LYS A 107 -14.65 -3.57 -14.93
CA LYS A 107 -13.79 -4.09 -13.87
C LYS A 107 -12.71 -3.09 -13.50
N CYS A 108 -12.40 -3.01 -12.20
CA CYS A 108 -11.18 -2.39 -11.70
C CYS A 108 -10.16 -3.48 -11.35
N PHE A 109 -9.03 -3.51 -12.05
CA PHE A 109 -7.99 -4.50 -11.74
C PHE A 109 -7.03 -3.93 -10.69
N PHE A 110 -7.44 -3.91 -9.42
CA PHE A 110 -6.73 -3.43 -8.22
C PHE A 110 -6.40 -1.93 -8.17
N ALA A 111 -6.31 -1.27 -9.32
CA ALA A 111 -5.78 0.08 -9.42
C ALA A 111 -6.81 1.13 -8.99
N MET A 112 -6.76 1.52 -7.74
CA MET A 112 -7.51 2.65 -7.19
C MET A 112 -6.66 3.41 -6.17
N THR A 113 -6.94 4.71 -5.99
CA THR A 113 -6.28 5.56 -5.00
C THR A 113 -7.24 6.65 -4.53
N ILE A 114 -6.94 7.27 -3.39
CA ILE A 114 -7.73 8.37 -2.83
C ILE A 114 -6.90 9.66 -2.82
N SER A 115 -7.54 10.79 -3.09
CA SER A 115 -6.89 12.11 -3.00
C SER A 115 -6.41 12.40 -1.58
N PRO A 116 -5.31 13.14 -1.38
CA PRO A 116 -4.78 13.45 -0.05
C PRO A 116 -5.75 14.23 0.85
N ASP A 117 -6.70 14.97 0.27
CA ASP A 117 -7.78 15.65 1.02
C ASP A 117 -8.97 14.74 1.32
N GLY A 118 -8.94 13.49 0.86
CA GLY A 118 -9.95 12.48 1.08
C GLY A 118 -11.26 12.67 0.31
N LYS A 119 -11.33 13.61 -0.64
CA LYS A 119 -12.59 13.97 -1.30
C LYS A 119 -12.86 13.20 -2.58
N GLU A 120 -11.83 12.63 -3.20
CA GLU A 120 -11.95 11.96 -4.49
C GLU A 120 -11.29 10.60 -4.48
N LEU A 121 -12.02 9.61 -4.95
CA LEU A 121 -11.53 8.26 -5.23
C LEU A 121 -11.29 8.14 -6.74
N ILE A 122 -10.08 7.80 -7.16
CA ILE A 122 -9.67 7.60 -8.54
C ILE A 122 -9.57 6.11 -8.79
N VAL A 123 -10.24 5.64 -9.83
CA VAL A 123 -10.40 4.20 -10.14
C VAL A 123 -10.01 3.96 -11.59
N TYR A 124 -9.22 2.95 -11.83
CA TYR A 124 -8.92 2.48 -13.18
C TYR A 124 -9.97 1.48 -13.63
N GLU A 125 -10.69 1.80 -14.69
CA GLU A 125 -11.79 1.01 -15.22
C GLU A 125 -11.46 0.37 -16.56
N LEU A 126 -11.83 -0.89 -16.69
CA LEU A 126 -11.73 -1.72 -17.89
C LEU A 126 -13.15 -1.99 -18.41
N PRO A 127 -13.70 -1.14 -19.28
CA PRO A 127 -15.05 -1.28 -19.76
C PRO A 127 -15.16 -2.29 -20.92
N THR A 128 -16.30 -2.98 -20.96
CA THR A 128 -16.69 -3.88 -22.03
C THR A 128 -18.18 -3.69 -22.29
N LYS A 129 -18.57 -3.22 -23.48
CA LYS A 129 -19.97 -3.13 -23.87
C LYS A 129 -20.56 -4.52 -24.08
N LEU A 130 -21.78 -4.66 -23.64
CA LEU A 130 -22.58 -5.87 -23.76
C LEU A 130 -23.58 -5.68 -24.93
N GLU A 131 -23.12 -5.95 -26.15
CA GLU A 131 -23.98 -5.90 -27.33
C GLU A 131 -24.76 -7.22 -27.48
N PRO A 132 -25.90 -7.29 -28.17
CA PRO A 132 -26.72 -8.49 -28.27
C PRO A 132 -26.00 -9.71 -28.85
N SER A 133 -25.02 -9.51 -29.71
CA SER A 133 -24.30 -10.58 -30.43
C SER A 133 -22.82 -10.66 -30.09
N GLU A 134 -22.26 -9.68 -29.37
CA GLU A 134 -20.84 -9.64 -29.09
C GLU A 134 -20.50 -8.82 -27.85
N TYR A 135 -19.28 -9.00 -27.34
CA TYR A 135 -18.68 -8.14 -26.29
C TYR A 135 -17.63 -7.24 -26.94
N VAL A 136 -17.80 -5.93 -26.79
CA VAL A 136 -16.87 -4.93 -27.36
C VAL A 136 -15.98 -4.39 -26.25
N VAL A 137 -14.69 -4.75 -26.28
CA VAL A 137 -13.70 -4.24 -25.33
C VAL A 137 -13.38 -2.79 -25.69
N GLU A 138 -13.64 -1.88 -24.77
CA GLU A 138 -13.39 -0.45 -24.94
C GLU A 138 -12.01 -0.03 -24.41
N ASP A 139 -11.65 1.22 -24.65
CA ASP A 139 -10.43 1.76 -24.07
C ASP A 139 -10.59 1.97 -22.57
N PRO A 140 -9.55 1.68 -21.77
CA PRO A 140 -9.56 1.93 -20.35
C PRO A 140 -9.75 3.41 -20.02
N ARG A 141 -10.30 3.66 -18.83
CA ARG A 141 -10.48 5.02 -18.32
C ARG A 141 -10.12 5.12 -16.85
N PHE A 142 -9.71 6.30 -16.43
CA PHE A 142 -9.72 6.68 -15.02
C PHE A 142 -11.08 7.32 -14.73
N ALA A 143 -11.81 6.79 -13.77
CA ALA A 143 -13.06 7.35 -13.27
C ALA A 143 -12.84 7.96 -11.88
N VAL A 144 -13.43 9.13 -11.65
CA VAL A 144 -13.27 9.85 -10.38
C VAL A 144 -14.63 9.93 -9.70
N PHE A 145 -14.69 9.52 -8.45
CA PHE A 145 -15.89 9.51 -7.61
C PHE A 145 -15.70 10.48 -6.45
N ALA A 146 -16.74 11.26 -6.11
CA ALA A 146 -16.77 12.02 -4.87
C ALA A 146 -16.99 11.07 -3.69
N THR A 147 -16.18 11.15 -2.64
CA THR A 147 -16.24 10.23 -1.49
C THR A 147 -17.47 10.43 -0.61
N ASP A 148 -18.13 11.59 -0.70
CA ASP A 148 -19.37 11.94 -0.01
C ASP A 148 -20.64 11.60 -0.82
N ALA A 149 -20.52 10.95 -1.98
CA ALA A 149 -21.64 10.61 -2.86
C ALA A 149 -22.60 9.55 -2.27
N GLY A 150 -22.26 8.92 -1.15
CA GLY A 150 -23.11 7.94 -0.48
C GLY A 150 -23.22 6.61 -1.21
N LEU A 151 -24.38 5.92 -1.07
CA LEU A 151 -24.55 4.52 -1.50
C LEU A 151 -24.93 4.35 -2.99
N SER A 152 -24.90 5.40 -3.78
CA SER A 152 -25.22 5.37 -5.22
C SER A 152 -24.26 6.24 -6.00
N ALA A 153 -22.99 6.19 -5.63
CA ALA A 153 -21.95 7.02 -6.23
C ALA A 153 -21.84 6.77 -7.74
N LYS A 154 -21.73 7.84 -8.48
CA LYS A 154 -21.42 7.84 -9.91
C LYS A 154 -20.15 8.62 -10.14
N ALA A 155 -19.41 8.25 -11.19
CA ALA A 155 -18.24 9.01 -11.58
C ALA A 155 -18.63 10.47 -11.90
N VAL A 156 -17.96 11.41 -11.24
CA VAL A 156 -18.16 12.86 -11.48
C VAL A 156 -17.41 13.34 -12.72
N ARG A 157 -16.37 12.59 -13.12
CA ARG A 157 -15.64 12.77 -14.38
C ARG A 157 -14.86 11.50 -14.72
N SER A 158 -14.49 11.37 -15.98
CA SER A 158 -13.58 10.31 -16.45
C SER A 158 -12.70 10.82 -17.57
N PHE A 159 -11.58 10.15 -17.79
CA PHE A 159 -10.64 10.45 -18.87
C PHE A 159 -9.91 9.18 -19.29
N THR A 160 -9.46 9.15 -20.55
CA THR A 160 -8.78 7.99 -21.14
C THR A 160 -7.55 7.60 -20.35
N ALA A 161 -7.35 6.31 -20.18
CA ALA A 161 -6.22 5.73 -19.49
C ALA A 161 -5.41 4.81 -20.43
N PRO A 162 -4.11 4.61 -20.15
CA PRO A 162 -3.33 3.60 -20.87
C PRO A 162 -3.77 2.19 -20.45
N ARG A 163 -3.53 1.21 -21.31
CA ARG A 163 -3.79 -0.19 -20.97
C ARG A 163 -2.80 -0.71 -19.93
N ARG A 164 -3.23 -1.76 -19.21
CA ARG A 164 -2.41 -2.51 -18.24
C ARG A 164 -1.99 -1.74 -16.97
N VAL A 165 -2.70 -0.70 -16.60
CA VAL A 165 -2.51 -0.09 -15.27
C VAL A 165 -2.98 -1.06 -14.19
N HIS A 166 -2.15 -1.30 -13.18
CA HIS A 166 -2.45 -2.19 -12.06
C HIS A 166 -2.29 -1.51 -10.69
N THR A 167 -1.70 -0.31 -10.62
CA THR A 167 -1.51 0.44 -9.38
C THR A 167 -1.70 1.93 -9.62
N LEU A 168 -2.44 2.58 -8.73
CA LEU A 168 -2.56 4.03 -8.68
C LEU A 168 -2.04 4.56 -7.35
N LEU A 169 -1.32 5.68 -7.40
CA LEU A 169 -0.72 6.32 -6.23
C LEU A 169 -0.95 7.84 -6.31
N ALA A 170 -1.70 8.40 -5.36
CA ALA A 170 -1.90 9.85 -5.31
C ALA A 170 -0.61 10.56 -4.89
N ARG A 171 -0.30 11.68 -5.52
CA ARG A 171 0.76 12.57 -5.03
C ARG A 171 0.31 13.32 -3.79
N PRO A 172 1.22 13.56 -2.81
CA PRO A 172 0.87 14.27 -1.58
C PRO A 172 0.34 15.69 -1.78
N ASP A 173 0.66 16.32 -2.91
CA ASP A 173 0.17 17.67 -3.23
C ASP A 173 -1.27 17.71 -3.80
N GLY A 174 -1.85 16.55 -4.10
CA GLY A 174 -3.20 16.38 -4.62
C GLY A 174 -3.42 16.90 -6.03
N ARG A 175 -2.37 17.30 -6.76
CA ARG A 175 -2.48 17.85 -8.12
C ARG A 175 -2.41 16.80 -9.19
N SER A 176 -1.69 15.71 -8.92
CA SER A 176 -1.51 14.61 -9.85
C SER A 176 -1.52 13.27 -9.12
N PHE A 177 -1.56 12.20 -9.90
CA PHE A 177 -1.39 10.84 -9.42
C PHE A 177 -0.52 10.06 -10.40
N TYR A 178 0.13 9.03 -9.88
CA TYR A 178 0.90 8.08 -10.66
C TYR A 178 0.04 6.87 -11.00
N ALA A 179 0.18 6.38 -12.23
CA ALA A 179 -0.38 5.13 -12.71
C ALA A 179 0.76 4.21 -13.14
N ILE A 180 0.90 3.07 -12.50
CA ILE A 180 1.90 2.05 -12.84
C ILE A 180 1.24 1.01 -13.73
N GLY A 181 1.82 0.81 -14.90
CA GLY A 181 1.41 -0.15 -15.90
C GLY A 181 2.61 -0.67 -16.66
N PHE A 182 2.61 -0.56 -17.98
CA PHE A 182 3.83 -0.80 -18.76
C PHE A 182 4.96 0.14 -18.34
N ASP A 183 4.61 1.38 -18.08
CA ASP A 183 5.52 2.41 -17.58
C ASP A 183 4.86 3.13 -16.41
N LEU A 184 5.59 4.04 -15.81
CA LEU A 184 5.07 4.98 -14.83
C LEU A 184 4.54 6.21 -15.55
N TYR A 185 3.25 6.46 -15.42
CA TYR A 185 2.57 7.63 -15.98
C TYR A 185 2.16 8.59 -14.88
N GLU A 186 2.31 9.89 -15.10
CA GLU A 186 1.82 10.92 -14.19
C GLU A 186 0.69 11.69 -14.86
N TYR A 187 -0.47 11.78 -14.20
CA TYR A 187 -1.67 12.43 -14.71
C TYR A 187 -2.12 13.58 -13.80
N ASP A 188 -2.50 14.70 -14.40
CA ASP A 188 -3.21 15.77 -13.71
C ASP A 188 -4.61 15.30 -13.28
N VAL A 189 -4.93 15.47 -11.99
CA VAL A 189 -6.19 14.95 -11.39
C VAL A 189 -7.42 15.63 -11.97
N ARG A 190 -7.35 16.92 -12.33
CA ARG A 190 -8.50 17.69 -12.80
C ARG A 190 -8.80 17.48 -14.28
N SER A 191 -7.77 17.61 -15.10
CA SER A 191 -7.91 17.59 -16.55
C SER A 191 -7.74 16.23 -17.18
N GLY A 192 -7.17 15.25 -16.44
CA GLY A 192 -6.77 13.96 -17.00
C GLY A 192 -5.61 14.05 -18.01
N LYS A 193 -4.91 15.18 -18.04
CA LYS A 193 -3.77 15.34 -18.95
C LYS A 193 -2.57 14.53 -18.47
N LEU A 194 -1.96 13.77 -19.38
CA LEU A 194 -0.67 13.13 -19.14
C LEU A 194 0.41 14.20 -18.95
N LEU A 195 1.07 14.22 -17.80
CA LEU A 195 2.12 15.17 -17.45
C LEU A 195 3.51 14.64 -17.74
N GLY A 196 3.70 13.33 -17.64
CA GLY A 196 4.98 12.68 -17.87
C GLY A 196 4.90 11.17 -17.91
N THR A 197 5.93 10.56 -18.49
CA THR A 197 6.12 9.11 -18.52
C THR A 197 7.56 8.79 -18.15
N ARG A 198 7.75 7.76 -17.32
CA ARG A 198 9.06 7.19 -17.00
C ARG A 198 9.05 5.70 -17.30
N GLY A 199 10.11 5.22 -17.97
CA GLY A 199 10.19 3.83 -18.41
C GLY A 199 10.25 2.84 -17.24
N ILE A 200 9.41 1.81 -17.29
CA ILE A 200 9.52 0.56 -16.54
C ILE A 200 9.79 -0.55 -17.55
N GLN A 201 8.83 -0.91 -18.39
CA GLN A 201 9.05 -1.87 -19.47
C GLN A 201 9.95 -1.29 -20.59
N HIS A 202 9.90 0.02 -20.74
CA HIS A 202 10.76 0.76 -21.67
C HIS A 202 11.94 1.45 -20.95
N TRP A 203 12.40 0.88 -19.84
CA TRP A 203 13.58 1.41 -19.18
C TRP A 203 14.82 1.24 -20.06
N GLN A 204 15.81 2.10 -19.84
CA GLN A 204 17.09 2.04 -20.55
C GLN A 204 18.23 2.01 -19.53
N ILE A 205 18.20 1.02 -18.65
CA ILE A 205 19.27 0.83 -17.68
C ILE A 205 20.36 -0.01 -18.38
N PRO A 206 21.60 0.49 -18.46
CA PRO A 206 22.70 -0.24 -19.08
C PRO A 206 22.84 -1.64 -18.48
N ASP A 207 23.16 -2.60 -19.36
CA ASP A 207 23.41 -4.01 -19.00
C ASP A 207 22.23 -4.76 -18.35
N HIS A 208 21.04 -4.17 -18.30
CA HIS A 208 19.82 -4.82 -17.77
C HIS A 208 18.84 -5.16 -18.89
N THR A 209 18.19 -6.32 -18.79
CA THR A 209 17.02 -6.65 -19.62
C THR A 209 15.77 -5.96 -19.10
N THR A 210 14.72 -5.96 -19.89
CA THR A 210 13.38 -5.49 -19.45
C THR A 210 12.99 -6.14 -18.14
N PRO A 211 12.52 -5.36 -17.15
CA PRO A 211 12.20 -5.89 -15.83
C PRO A 211 10.87 -6.64 -15.82
N ASP A 212 10.77 -7.63 -14.94
CA ASP A 212 9.52 -8.21 -14.50
C ASP A 212 9.14 -7.58 -13.16
N LEU A 213 7.91 -7.04 -13.08
CA LEU A 213 7.42 -6.24 -11.96
C LEU A 213 6.08 -6.80 -11.46
N LEU A 214 6.01 -7.09 -10.18
CA LEU A 214 4.78 -7.45 -9.49
C LEU A 214 4.45 -6.38 -8.44
N ALA A 215 3.53 -5.46 -8.76
CA ALA A 215 3.25 -4.27 -7.96
C ALA A 215 1.76 -4.13 -7.61
N PHE A 216 1.14 -5.19 -7.05
CA PHE A 216 -0.28 -5.20 -6.71
C PHE A 216 -0.60 -4.75 -5.28
N TRP A 217 0.38 -4.68 -4.40
CA TRP A 217 0.20 -4.37 -2.98
C TRP A 217 0.92 -3.07 -2.62
N PRO A 218 0.38 -1.90 -3.00
CA PRO A 218 1.04 -0.64 -2.69
C PRO A 218 0.89 -0.30 -1.21
N VAL A 219 2.01 -0.25 -0.51
CA VAL A 219 2.10 0.19 0.89
C VAL A 219 3.04 1.38 0.95
N THR A 220 2.50 2.56 1.24
CA THR A 220 3.22 3.83 1.24
C THR A 220 3.06 4.62 2.53
N GLU A 221 2.16 4.20 3.41
CA GLU A 221 1.77 4.91 4.61
C GLU A 221 2.94 5.23 5.55
N PRO A 222 3.93 4.35 5.72
CA PRO A 222 5.04 4.62 6.63
C PRO A 222 5.93 5.79 6.19
N THR A 223 6.09 6.01 4.86
CA THR A 223 7.14 6.91 4.34
C THR A 223 6.70 7.85 3.23
N GLY A 224 5.55 7.61 2.59
CA GLY A 224 5.19 8.28 1.32
C GLY A 224 6.04 7.83 0.14
N ILE A 225 6.74 6.70 0.27
CA ILE A 225 7.55 6.08 -0.79
C ILE A 225 6.94 4.73 -1.13
N PHE A 226 6.73 4.49 -2.41
CA PHE A 226 6.33 3.19 -2.92
C PHE A 226 7.57 2.36 -3.26
N THR A 227 7.59 1.12 -2.81
CA THR A 227 8.62 0.16 -3.21
C THR A 227 7.98 -1.08 -3.83
N SER A 228 8.67 -1.69 -4.78
CA SER A 228 8.25 -2.96 -5.37
C SER A 228 9.48 -3.80 -5.74
N PRO A 229 9.39 -5.12 -5.56
CA PRO A 229 10.43 -6.01 -6.07
C PRO A 229 10.39 -6.02 -7.60
N VAL A 230 11.56 -6.11 -8.22
CA VAL A 230 11.76 -6.21 -9.67
C VAL A 230 12.76 -7.31 -9.93
N THR A 231 12.49 -8.15 -10.93
CA THR A 231 13.46 -9.13 -11.42
C THR A 231 13.91 -8.75 -12.82
N THR A 232 15.20 -8.85 -13.09
CA THR A 232 15.83 -8.56 -14.39
C THR A 232 17.04 -9.46 -14.57
N GLU A 233 17.58 -9.52 -15.77
CA GLU A 233 18.88 -10.11 -16.02
C GLU A 233 19.93 -9.03 -16.22
N VAL A 234 21.03 -9.16 -15.50
CA VAL A 234 22.18 -8.23 -15.60
C VAL A 234 23.29 -8.89 -16.36
N LYS A 235 23.74 -8.25 -17.45
CA LYS A 235 24.87 -8.70 -18.26
C LYS A 235 26.18 -8.41 -17.55
N ARG A 236 27.00 -9.45 -17.33
CA ARG A 236 28.35 -9.36 -16.76
C ARG A 236 29.33 -10.02 -17.70
N GLY A 237 29.83 -9.24 -18.67
CA GLY A 237 30.64 -9.79 -19.76
C GLY A 237 29.82 -10.67 -20.68
N SER A 238 30.17 -11.96 -20.78
CA SER A 238 29.43 -12.95 -21.58
C SER A 238 28.31 -13.66 -20.82
N GLU A 239 28.17 -13.41 -19.53
CA GLU A 239 27.16 -14.05 -18.66
C GLU A 239 25.97 -13.12 -18.47
N SER A 240 24.78 -13.74 -18.29
CA SER A 240 23.55 -13.06 -17.87
C SER A 240 23.15 -13.62 -16.51
N VAL A 241 23.04 -12.73 -15.52
CA VAL A 241 22.76 -13.11 -14.14
C VAL A 241 21.36 -12.61 -13.75
N PRO A 242 20.40 -13.52 -13.51
CA PRO A 242 19.11 -13.13 -12.93
C PRO A 242 19.34 -12.40 -11.60
N THR A 243 18.75 -11.21 -11.46
CA THR A 243 19.02 -10.30 -10.36
C THR A 243 17.70 -9.75 -9.82
N THR A 244 17.62 -9.62 -8.51
CA THR A 244 16.50 -8.93 -7.85
C THR A 244 16.92 -7.51 -7.53
N ALA A 245 16.08 -6.55 -7.94
CA ALA A 245 16.23 -5.14 -7.61
C ALA A 245 15.03 -4.63 -6.83
N LEU A 246 15.21 -3.55 -6.11
CA LEU A 246 14.16 -2.78 -5.48
C LEU A 246 13.86 -1.55 -6.33
N MET A 247 12.65 -1.46 -6.85
CA MET A 247 12.11 -0.22 -7.43
C MET A 247 11.66 0.69 -6.29
N VAL A 248 12.05 1.95 -6.33
CA VAL A 248 11.73 2.97 -5.34
C VAL A 248 11.14 4.18 -6.05
N LEU A 249 9.92 4.56 -5.69
CA LEU A 249 9.24 5.76 -6.19
C LEU A 249 8.89 6.68 -5.02
N ASP A 250 9.55 7.83 -4.93
CA ASP A 250 9.18 8.89 -4.00
C ASP A 250 7.95 9.63 -4.54
N LEU A 251 6.83 9.54 -3.83
CA LEU A 251 5.57 10.13 -4.29
C LEU A 251 5.58 11.67 -4.29
N LYS A 252 6.45 12.29 -3.49
CA LYS A 252 6.55 13.73 -3.38
C LYS A 252 7.40 14.34 -4.50
N SER A 253 8.60 13.82 -4.73
CA SER A 253 9.50 14.31 -5.79
C SER A 253 9.15 13.72 -7.16
N GLY A 254 8.64 12.49 -7.18
CA GLY A 254 8.43 11.69 -8.38
C GLY A 254 9.69 10.98 -8.86
N ASP A 255 10.74 10.96 -8.07
CA ASP A 255 11.97 10.24 -8.42
C ASP A 255 11.70 8.73 -8.42
N LEU A 256 12.08 8.10 -9.52
CA LEU A 256 12.00 6.66 -9.75
C LEU A 256 13.41 6.12 -9.88
N ALA A 257 13.76 5.18 -9.01
CA ALA A 257 15.06 4.53 -8.99
C ALA A 257 14.92 3.01 -8.91
N TYR A 258 15.96 2.30 -9.35
CA TYR A 258 16.07 0.85 -9.28
C TYR A 258 17.44 0.51 -8.70
N HIS A 259 17.45 -0.37 -7.72
CA HIS A 259 18.67 -0.74 -7.01
C HIS A 259 18.77 -2.26 -6.92
N ASP A 260 19.74 -2.84 -7.62
CA ASP A 260 20.08 -4.25 -7.49
C ASP A 260 20.55 -4.52 -6.07
N PHE A 261 20.07 -5.60 -5.45
CA PHE A 261 20.51 -5.94 -4.10
C PHE A 261 20.97 -7.38 -3.93
N GLU A 262 20.64 -8.29 -4.84
CA GLU A 262 21.14 -9.66 -4.86
C GLU A 262 20.95 -10.34 -6.21
N PRO A 263 21.73 -11.38 -6.57
CA PRO A 263 21.32 -12.37 -7.59
C PRO A 263 20.00 -13.02 -7.18
N LEU A 264 19.12 -13.29 -8.14
CA LEU A 264 17.80 -13.87 -7.85
C LEU A 264 17.95 -15.20 -7.09
N SER A 265 17.55 -15.20 -5.82
CA SER A 265 17.62 -16.36 -4.94
C SER A 265 16.28 -16.71 -4.30
N ALA A 266 15.33 -15.78 -4.27
CA ALA A 266 13.97 -15.98 -3.80
C ALA A 266 13.02 -14.99 -4.50
N LEU A 267 11.77 -15.40 -4.70
CA LEU A 267 10.72 -14.50 -5.15
C LEU A 267 10.23 -13.64 -3.97
N ILE A 268 9.94 -12.39 -4.27
CA ILE A 268 9.33 -11.43 -3.35
C ILE A 268 8.09 -10.86 -4.04
N PHE A 269 6.93 -10.86 -3.36
CA PHE A 269 5.68 -10.38 -3.96
C PHE A 269 5.38 -8.93 -3.60
N SER A 270 5.64 -8.54 -2.37
CA SER A 270 5.43 -7.17 -1.92
C SER A 270 6.56 -6.71 -1.03
N THR A 271 6.76 -5.40 -0.99
CA THR A 271 7.77 -4.76 -0.14
C THR A 271 7.17 -3.57 0.58
N VAL A 272 7.75 -3.24 1.73
CA VAL A 272 7.48 -2.02 2.49
C VAL A 272 8.80 -1.42 2.98
N LEU A 273 8.88 -0.08 2.96
CA LEU A 273 10.04 0.64 3.50
C LEU A 273 9.82 0.95 4.97
N SER A 274 10.84 0.73 5.81
CA SER A 274 10.80 1.12 7.22
C SER A 274 10.60 2.63 7.39
N PRO A 275 9.99 3.11 8.51
CA PRO A 275 9.75 4.53 8.73
C PRO A 275 11.02 5.39 8.70
N ASP A 276 12.16 4.84 9.11
CA ASP A 276 13.48 5.49 9.08
C ASP A 276 14.15 5.42 7.69
N LYS A 277 13.56 4.68 6.75
CA LYS A 277 14.03 4.47 5.36
C LYS A 277 15.36 3.76 5.23
N HIS A 278 15.84 3.08 6.28
CA HIS A 278 17.11 2.37 6.24
C HIS A 278 16.95 0.90 5.85
N HIS A 279 15.73 0.37 5.92
CA HIS A 279 15.43 -1.01 5.57
C HIS A 279 14.19 -1.10 4.68
N ALA A 280 14.20 -2.03 3.74
CA ALA A 280 13.00 -2.50 3.09
C ALA A 280 12.76 -3.96 3.48
N TYR A 281 11.50 -4.30 3.74
CA TYR A 281 11.11 -5.66 4.05
C TYR A 281 10.31 -6.23 2.90
N GLY A 282 10.63 -7.46 2.50
CA GLY A 282 9.97 -8.15 1.40
C GLY A 282 9.40 -9.50 1.82
N VAL A 283 8.28 -9.90 1.25
CA VAL A 283 7.56 -11.13 1.63
C VAL A 283 7.08 -11.95 0.44
N TYR A 284 7.11 -13.26 0.61
CA TYR A 284 6.37 -14.29 -0.13
C TYR A 284 6.42 -15.61 0.65
N THR A 285 7.33 -16.54 0.31
CA THR A 285 7.63 -17.76 1.08
C THR A 285 8.75 -17.54 2.08
N THR A 286 9.37 -16.38 2.00
CA THR A 286 10.41 -15.90 2.92
C THR A 286 10.09 -14.48 3.36
N LEU A 287 10.56 -14.11 4.54
CA LEU A 287 10.65 -12.72 4.99
C LEU A 287 12.10 -12.26 4.80
N THR A 288 12.26 -11.17 4.08
CA THR A 288 13.55 -10.64 3.64
C THR A 288 13.74 -9.23 4.18
N SER A 289 14.90 -8.92 4.77
CA SER A 289 15.35 -7.57 5.10
C SER A 289 16.43 -7.13 4.12
N ILE A 290 16.28 -5.92 3.59
CA ILE A 290 17.17 -5.29 2.61
C ILE A 290 17.69 -3.99 3.21
N ASP A 291 19.00 -3.82 3.27
CA ASP A 291 19.67 -2.55 3.58
C ASP A 291 19.44 -1.58 2.41
N THR A 292 18.70 -0.50 2.63
CA THR A 292 18.39 0.50 1.59
C THR A 292 19.41 1.64 1.51
N VAL A 293 20.45 1.61 2.31
CA VAL A 293 21.60 2.51 2.22
C VAL A 293 22.65 1.91 1.29
N ALA A 294 22.98 0.64 1.50
CA ALA A 294 23.96 -0.10 0.71
C ALA A 294 23.33 -0.93 -0.43
N TYR A 295 22.03 -1.06 -0.48
CA TYR A 295 21.26 -1.90 -1.40
C TYR A 295 21.81 -3.33 -1.48
N ARG A 296 21.65 -4.05 -0.38
CA ARG A 296 22.08 -5.45 -0.28
C ARG A 296 21.13 -6.24 0.62
N LEU A 297 21.07 -7.54 0.38
CA LEU A 297 20.41 -8.46 1.28
C LEU A 297 21.08 -8.42 2.66
N GLU A 298 20.32 -8.17 3.72
CA GLU A 298 20.81 -8.26 5.10
C GLU A 298 20.48 -9.61 5.73
N ARG A 299 19.19 -9.99 5.63
CA ARG A 299 18.69 -11.21 6.26
C ARG A 299 17.51 -11.77 5.50
N ARG A 300 17.38 -13.08 5.53
CA ARG A 300 16.23 -13.82 5.01
C ARG A 300 15.93 -15.00 5.90
N ILE A 301 14.66 -15.21 6.20
CA ILE A 301 14.17 -16.37 6.94
C ILE A 301 13.05 -17.06 6.16
N PRO A 302 12.89 -18.39 6.24
CA PRO A 302 11.72 -19.07 5.70
C PRO A 302 10.48 -18.74 6.54
N LEU A 303 9.32 -18.75 5.90
CA LEU A 303 8.02 -18.59 6.54
C LEU A 303 7.27 -19.92 6.59
N ASP A 304 6.32 -20.03 7.54
CA ASP A 304 5.53 -21.26 7.73
C ASP A 304 4.61 -21.56 6.54
N HIS A 305 4.16 -20.51 5.87
CA HIS A 305 3.33 -20.56 4.67
C HIS A 305 3.51 -19.30 3.83
N THR A 306 2.79 -19.19 2.73
CA THR A 306 2.86 -18.05 1.82
C THR A 306 2.12 -16.84 2.38
N PHE A 307 2.78 -15.68 2.38
CA PHE A 307 2.19 -14.39 2.65
C PHE A 307 2.32 -13.48 1.43
N TYR A 308 1.31 -12.66 1.16
CA TYR A 308 1.30 -11.73 0.03
C TYR A 308 1.45 -10.29 0.45
N ASP A 309 0.88 -9.95 1.62
CA ASP A 309 0.86 -8.60 2.15
C ASP A 309 1.86 -8.43 3.28
N ILE A 310 2.48 -7.26 3.29
CA ILE A 310 3.42 -6.84 4.33
C ILE A 310 3.15 -5.38 4.69
N ASN A 311 3.22 -5.07 5.97
CA ASN A 311 3.29 -3.71 6.47
C ASN A 311 4.22 -3.66 7.68
N VAL A 312 4.54 -2.46 8.15
CA VAL A 312 5.42 -2.23 9.28
C VAL A 312 4.72 -1.35 10.31
N SER A 313 5.01 -1.58 11.60
CA SER A 313 4.49 -0.73 12.67
C SER A 313 4.95 0.72 12.52
N SER A 314 4.15 1.66 13.03
CA SER A 314 4.45 3.09 12.97
C SER A 314 5.79 3.46 13.63
N ASP A 315 6.25 2.69 14.60
CA ASP A 315 7.53 2.85 15.26
C ASP A 315 8.68 2.07 14.60
N GLY A 316 8.38 1.31 13.54
CA GLY A 316 9.35 0.52 12.78
C GLY A 316 9.87 -0.74 13.48
N ARG A 317 9.27 -1.15 14.58
CA ARG A 317 9.79 -2.27 15.40
C ARG A 317 9.18 -3.63 15.08
N GLU A 318 8.00 -3.65 14.47
CA GLU A 318 7.31 -4.88 14.12
C GLU A 318 6.91 -4.89 12.64
N ILE A 319 6.95 -6.06 12.04
CA ILE A 319 6.47 -6.35 10.70
C ILE A 319 5.19 -7.17 10.83
N TYR A 320 4.19 -6.81 10.04
CA TYR A 320 2.90 -7.48 9.96
C TYR A 320 2.75 -8.16 8.61
N LEU A 321 2.42 -9.45 8.61
CA LEU A 321 2.23 -10.24 7.39
C LEU A 321 0.81 -10.79 7.32
N GLY A 322 0.22 -10.74 6.12
CA GLY A 322 -1.06 -11.35 5.78
C GLY A 322 -0.98 -12.16 4.49
N GLY A 323 -1.79 -13.20 4.33
CA GLY A 323 -1.66 -14.04 3.14
C GLY A 323 -2.65 -15.18 3.00
N THR A 324 -2.14 -16.34 2.63
CA THR A 324 -2.94 -17.49 2.18
C THR A 324 -3.71 -18.22 3.29
N ASN A 325 -3.28 -18.07 4.52
CA ASN A 325 -4.00 -18.61 5.68
C ASN A 325 -4.81 -17.52 6.37
N CYS A 326 -5.71 -17.94 7.22
CA CYS A 326 -6.55 -17.05 8.00
C CYS A 326 -5.81 -16.52 9.23
N ASP A 327 -4.73 -15.79 9.01
CA ASP A 327 -3.93 -15.26 10.11
C ASP A 327 -3.19 -13.96 9.75
N VAL A 328 -2.79 -13.26 10.80
CA VAL A 328 -1.82 -12.18 10.74
C VAL A 328 -0.62 -12.58 11.58
N ALA A 329 0.56 -12.59 10.97
CA ALA A 329 1.80 -12.91 11.66
C ALA A 329 2.56 -11.63 12.02
N PHE A 330 3.18 -11.64 13.22
CA PHE A 330 3.93 -10.52 13.79
C PHE A 330 5.39 -10.94 13.92
N TYR A 331 6.29 -10.13 13.37
CA TYR A 331 7.73 -10.36 13.40
C TYR A 331 8.45 -9.17 14.00
N ASP A 332 9.58 -9.40 14.66
CA ASP A 332 10.50 -8.35 15.05
C ASP A 332 11.21 -7.81 13.80
N ALA A 333 11.22 -6.50 13.62
CA ALA A 333 11.77 -5.88 12.41
C ALA A 333 13.30 -5.97 12.35
N ALA A 334 14.00 -5.98 13.50
CA ALA A 334 15.45 -6.01 13.55
C ALA A 334 16.02 -7.44 13.42
N THR A 335 15.34 -8.43 14.04
CA THR A 335 15.83 -9.81 14.08
C THR A 335 15.16 -10.74 13.09
N LEU A 336 13.99 -10.37 12.58
CA LEU A 336 13.04 -11.18 11.83
C LEU A 336 12.51 -12.39 12.61
N GLU A 337 12.62 -12.38 13.94
CA GLU A 337 12.04 -13.42 14.77
C GLU A 337 10.54 -13.31 14.85
N LYS A 338 9.85 -14.44 14.73
CA LYS A 338 8.40 -14.49 14.86
C LYS A 338 7.96 -14.26 16.30
N LYS A 339 7.18 -13.19 16.53
CA LYS A 339 6.64 -12.84 17.84
C LYS A 339 5.30 -13.52 18.13
N ALA A 340 4.42 -13.57 17.12
CA ALA A 340 3.09 -14.15 17.27
C ALA A 340 2.44 -14.49 15.93
N ILE A 341 1.39 -15.29 15.99
CA ILE A 341 0.39 -15.46 14.92
C ILE A 341 -0.98 -15.26 15.56
N LEU A 342 -1.78 -14.36 14.99
CA LEU A 342 -3.17 -14.18 15.32
C LEU A 342 -4.03 -14.91 14.29
N LYS A 343 -4.72 -15.96 14.70
CA LYS A 343 -5.73 -16.63 13.86
C LYS A 343 -7.01 -15.80 13.82
N LEU A 344 -7.54 -15.55 12.63
CA LEU A 344 -8.76 -14.79 12.41
C LEU A 344 -9.96 -15.75 12.40
N PRO A 345 -11.06 -15.45 13.14
CA PRO A 345 -12.19 -16.35 13.27
C PRO A 345 -12.96 -16.49 11.95
N GLY A 346 -13.42 -17.71 11.66
CA GLY A 346 -14.37 -18.00 10.57
C GLY A 346 -13.89 -17.63 9.17
N CYS A 347 -12.63 -17.35 8.99
CA CYS A 347 -12.09 -16.95 7.70
C CYS A 347 -11.55 -18.10 6.85
N SER A 348 -11.31 -17.85 5.57
CA SER A 348 -10.47 -18.70 4.73
C SER A 348 -9.11 -18.02 4.50
N ASP A 349 -8.91 -17.24 3.46
CA ASP A 349 -7.66 -16.56 3.20
C ASP A 349 -7.86 -15.06 2.97
N GLN A 350 -6.79 -14.28 3.02
CA GLN A 350 -6.76 -12.84 2.74
C GLN A 350 -6.49 -12.59 1.25
N VAL A 351 -5.90 -13.54 0.56
CA VAL A 351 -5.53 -13.59 -0.87
C VAL A 351 -4.91 -12.30 -1.36
N LEU A 352 -5.72 -11.40 -1.91
CA LEU A 352 -5.26 -10.16 -2.55
C LEU A 352 -5.64 -8.92 -1.75
N SER A 353 -6.27 -9.10 -0.58
CA SER A 353 -6.58 -8.01 0.34
C SER A 353 -5.29 -7.38 0.86
N THR A 354 -5.23 -6.08 0.83
CA THR A 354 -4.10 -5.33 1.38
C THR A 354 -4.20 -5.22 2.90
N LEU A 355 -3.08 -5.40 3.59
CA LEU A 355 -2.98 -5.15 5.01
C LEU A 355 -2.59 -3.68 5.24
N ARG A 356 -3.43 -2.92 5.94
CA ARG A 356 -3.22 -1.50 6.21
C ARG A 356 -3.00 -1.24 7.69
N VAL A 357 -2.15 -0.25 8.00
CA VAL A 357 -1.92 0.21 9.37
C VAL A 357 -2.57 1.57 9.53
N ILE A 358 -3.38 1.73 10.57
CA ILE A 358 -4.02 2.99 10.97
C ILE A 358 -3.79 3.20 12.47
N HIS A 359 -4.07 4.40 12.95
CA HIS A 359 -3.92 4.73 14.37
C HIS A 359 -5.27 4.81 15.08
N ASP A 360 -5.32 4.34 16.32
CA ASP A 360 -6.49 4.55 17.17
C ASP A 360 -6.60 6.05 17.53
N ARG A 361 -7.70 6.69 17.14
CA ARG A 361 -7.95 8.13 17.37
C ARG A 361 -8.96 8.38 18.46
#